data_4d925039d74127833fb36418fb2a6bc0
#
_entry.id   4d925039d74127833fb36418fb2a6bc0
#
_cell.length_a   1.000
_cell.length_b   1.000
_cell.length_c   1.000
_cell.angle_alpha   90.00
_cell.angle_beta   90.00
_cell.angle_gamma   90.00
#
_symmetry.space_group_name_H-M   'P 1'
#
loop_
_entity.id
_entity.type
_entity.pdbx_description
1 polymer ?
#
loop_
_entity_poly.entity_id
_entity_poly.type
_entity_poly.pdbx_seq_one_letter_code
_entity_poly.pdbx_strand_id
1 'polypeptide(L)'
;MSALDALRGRLSGLLRLPDDAAFDEARRPWNLSVEQRPAAVAEPAGVDDLVALLAFAREEGVALAVQPCGHGAASALEGAVLVRPRAFDALEIDQEARIARIGAGVGWGAVIDALDGTGLVAPAGTSRVVSATGYTLGGGHSWFSRSAGLGSDALRAAWIVRPDGTHERVDDASDPETMWALRGAGGIAGIVTEIEIDLVAAPVLVGGSIVFDSAHSVDALRAVRDLAAVAPLSLNLFATSMRMPDVPQLPEAIRARSFLTVDVLAIDEAAAEFLEPIRAAAPVEREDFGHTTPALMASRSAEPTDPTPTRGVSSALRSLDDALLDDLLTFRALPEQAPLVGLGLRMLGGALDSPRREGFASLSDAAWLVHGLAPVAPGAPREPGDASLAGLREILGRADEAPLVPTFLAPEETLERAGTRADLDRLRAIRERVDPDAVLHEGRLPR
;
A
#
# COMPACT_ATOMS: atom_id res chain seq x y z
N MET A 1 -21.36 -33.94 -9.37
CA MET A 1 -20.54 -32.82 -9.83
C MET A 1 -20.96 -31.61 -9.01
N SER A 2 -20.07 -31.00 -8.28
CA SER A 2 -20.38 -29.79 -7.50
C SER A 2 -20.68 -28.60 -8.42
N ALA A 3 -21.29 -27.53 -7.88
CA ALA A 3 -21.49 -26.29 -8.63
C ALA A 3 -20.16 -25.69 -9.10
N LEU A 4 -19.10 -25.79 -8.27
CA LEU A 4 -17.75 -25.36 -8.62
C LEU A 4 -17.12 -26.22 -9.73
N ASP A 5 -17.39 -27.53 -9.80
CA ASP A 5 -16.93 -28.35 -10.93
C ASP A 5 -17.60 -27.94 -12.23
N ALA A 6 -18.89 -27.59 -12.18
CA ALA A 6 -19.62 -27.09 -13.35
C ALA A 6 -19.07 -25.72 -13.79
N LEU A 7 -18.76 -24.82 -12.85
CA LEU A 7 -18.12 -23.54 -13.14
C LEU A 7 -16.76 -23.73 -13.80
N ARG A 8 -15.93 -24.68 -13.32
CA ARG A 8 -14.61 -24.99 -13.92
C ARG A 8 -14.72 -25.30 -15.43
N GLY A 9 -15.77 -25.98 -15.83
CA GLY A 9 -16.02 -26.30 -17.26
C GLY A 9 -16.51 -25.12 -18.09
N ARG A 10 -16.88 -24.00 -17.47
CA ARG A 10 -17.40 -22.78 -18.15
C ARG A 10 -16.31 -21.72 -18.35
N LEU A 11 -15.19 -21.80 -17.61
CA LEU A 11 -14.12 -20.81 -17.67
C LEU A 11 -13.05 -21.22 -18.71
N SER A 12 -12.51 -20.23 -19.42
CA SER A 12 -11.34 -20.35 -20.26
C SER A 12 -10.05 -20.31 -19.43
N GLY A 13 -10.06 -19.62 -18.30
CA GLY A 13 -9.00 -19.55 -17.33
C GLY A 13 -9.00 -20.73 -16.36
N LEU A 14 -8.32 -20.57 -15.22
CA LEU A 14 -8.18 -21.63 -14.24
C LEU A 14 -9.15 -21.44 -13.05
N LEU A 15 -9.71 -22.53 -12.58
CA LEU A 15 -10.40 -22.62 -11.29
C LEU A 15 -9.76 -23.73 -10.48
N ARG A 16 -9.19 -23.38 -9.33
CA ARG A 16 -8.56 -24.34 -8.41
C ARG A 16 -9.47 -24.55 -7.21
N LEU A 17 -9.71 -25.82 -6.91
CA LEU A 17 -10.52 -26.28 -5.76
C LEU A 17 -9.60 -26.80 -4.66
N PRO A 18 -10.09 -26.92 -3.42
CA PRO A 18 -9.27 -27.34 -2.27
C PRO A 18 -8.51 -28.66 -2.45
N ASP A 19 -9.04 -29.58 -3.27
CA ASP A 19 -8.41 -30.88 -3.54
C ASP A 19 -7.35 -30.81 -4.67
N ASP A 20 -7.18 -29.66 -5.34
CA ASP A 20 -6.15 -29.51 -6.38
C ASP A 20 -4.77 -29.27 -5.73
N ALA A 21 -3.74 -29.93 -6.21
CA ALA A 21 -2.37 -29.83 -5.67
C ALA A 21 -1.81 -28.39 -5.65
N ALA A 22 -2.26 -27.52 -6.55
CA ALA A 22 -1.81 -26.12 -6.63
C ALA A 22 -2.74 -25.15 -5.87
N PHE A 23 -3.75 -25.61 -5.16
CA PHE A 23 -4.70 -24.74 -4.47
C PHE A 23 -4.04 -23.91 -3.37
N ASP A 24 -3.22 -24.55 -2.52
CA ASP A 24 -2.56 -23.88 -1.41
C ASP A 24 -1.59 -22.78 -1.86
N GLU A 25 -0.93 -22.95 -2.99
CA GLU A 25 -0.10 -21.91 -3.59
C GLU A 25 -0.96 -20.79 -4.17
N ALA A 26 -2.02 -21.11 -4.90
CA ALA A 26 -2.88 -20.13 -5.56
C ALA A 26 -3.63 -19.22 -4.57
N ARG A 27 -4.11 -19.77 -3.43
CA ARG A 27 -4.81 -18.98 -2.40
C ARG A 27 -3.90 -18.10 -1.56
N ARG A 28 -2.61 -18.40 -1.51
CA ARG A 28 -1.64 -17.74 -0.62
C ARG A 28 -1.52 -16.25 -0.95
N PRO A 29 -1.75 -15.33 0.02
CA PRO A 29 -1.47 -13.91 -0.16
C PRO A 29 0.03 -13.66 -0.09
N TRP A 30 0.49 -12.51 -0.60
CA TRP A 30 1.88 -12.09 -0.42
C TRP A 30 2.25 -11.96 1.07
N ASN A 31 1.35 -11.37 1.88
CA ASN A 31 1.53 -11.33 3.32
C ASN A 31 1.16 -12.67 3.95
N LEU A 32 2.14 -13.52 4.21
CA LEU A 32 1.96 -14.85 4.77
C LEU A 32 1.51 -14.88 6.24
N SER A 33 1.44 -13.73 6.92
CA SER A 33 0.86 -13.65 8.26
C SER A 33 -0.67 -13.82 8.25
N VAL A 34 -1.28 -13.68 7.06
CA VAL A 34 -2.73 -13.79 6.85
C VAL A 34 -3.07 -15.15 6.25
N GLU A 35 -3.86 -15.95 6.98
CA GLU A 35 -4.40 -17.19 6.44
C GLU A 35 -5.78 -16.91 5.81
N GLN A 36 -5.94 -17.30 4.55
CA GLN A 36 -7.20 -17.17 3.80
C GLN A 36 -7.68 -18.55 3.36
N ARG A 37 -8.99 -18.84 3.51
CA ARG A 37 -9.62 -20.12 3.18
C ARG A 37 -10.81 -19.92 2.21
N PRO A 38 -10.53 -19.51 0.95
CA PRO A 38 -11.60 -19.40 -0.05
C PRO A 38 -12.14 -20.77 -0.43
N ALA A 39 -13.37 -20.80 -0.92
CA ALA A 39 -13.99 -22.02 -1.48
C ALA A 39 -13.32 -22.46 -2.79
N ALA A 40 -12.79 -21.52 -3.57
CA ALA A 40 -12.04 -21.74 -4.80
C ALA A 40 -11.13 -20.54 -5.11
N VAL A 41 -10.14 -20.75 -5.99
CA VAL A 41 -9.32 -19.67 -6.56
C VAL A 41 -9.52 -19.66 -8.07
N ALA A 42 -10.02 -18.54 -8.59
CA ALA A 42 -10.20 -18.32 -10.01
C ALA A 42 -9.09 -17.42 -10.57
N GLU A 43 -8.49 -17.85 -11.68
CA GLU A 43 -7.55 -17.06 -12.48
C GLU A 43 -8.21 -16.84 -13.87
N PRO A 44 -9.07 -15.81 -14.03
CA PRO A 44 -9.81 -15.56 -15.25
C PRO A 44 -8.85 -15.23 -16.40
N ALA A 45 -9.10 -15.79 -17.59
CA ALA A 45 -8.34 -15.50 -18.80
C ALA A 45 -8.76 -14.18 -19.47
N GLY A 46 -9.94 -13.65 -19.15
CA GLY A 46 -10.46 -12.41 -19.70
C GLY A 46 -11.80 -12.02 -19.08
N VAL A 47 -12.43 -11.01 -19.68
CA VAL A 47 -13.71 -10.43 -19.20
C VAL A 47 -14.83 -11.45 -19.18
N ASP A 48 -14.94 -12.33 -20.19
CA ASP A 48 -15.99 -13.33 -20.28
C ASP A 48 -15.98 -14.29 -19.09
N ASP A 49 -14.78 -14.65 -18.57
CA ASP A 49 -14.65 -15.45 -17.36
C ASP A 49 -15.12 -14.69 -16.12
N LEU A 50 -14.86 -13.37 -16.04
CA LEU A 50 -15.38 -12.53 -14.95
C LEU A 50 -16.90 -12.46 -14.97
N VAL A 51 -17.50 -12.33 -16.14
CA VAL A 51 -18.96 -12.35 -16.31
C VAL A 51 -19.54 -13.71 -15.87
N ALA A 52 -18.88 -14.81 -16.24
CA ALA A 52 -19.29 -16.16 -15.82
C ALA A 52 -19.17 -16.37 -14.31
N LEU A 53 -18.12 -15.82 -13.68
CA LEU A 53 -17.91 -15.85 -12.24
C LEU A 53 -18.99 -15.03 -11.50
N LEU A 54 -19.34 -13.85 -11.98
CA LEU A 54 -20.40 -13.01 -11.40
C LEU A 54 -21.79 -13.67 -11.52
N ALA A 55 -22.09 -14.29 -12.67
CA ALA A 55 -23.32 -15.06 -12.83
C ALA A 55 -23.39 -16.23 -11.85
N PHE A 56 -22.30 -17.00 -11.71
CA PHE A 56 -22.19 -18.08 -10.74
C PHE A 56 -22.35 -17.58 -9.30
N ALA A 57 -21.70 -16.49 -8.96
CA ALA A 57 -21.77 -15.91 -7.61
C ALA A 57 -23.22 -15.58 -7.24
N ARG A 58 -24.00 -15.03 -8.17
CA ARG A 58 -25.41 -14.72 -7.98
C ARG A 58 -26.27 -15.98 -7.89
N GLU A 59 -26.02 -16.97 -8.76
CA GLU A 59 -26.78 -18.23 -8.80
C GLU A 59 -26.61 -19.04 -7.51
N GLU A 60 -25.39 -19.06 -6.95
CA GLU A 60 -25.05 -19.90 -5.80
C GLU A 60 -25.03 -19.12 -4.46
N GLY A 61 -25.22 -17.80 -4.48
CA GLY A 61 -25.14 -16.96 -3.27
C GLY A 61 -23.73 -16.90 -2.67
N VAL A 62 -22.68 -16.93 -3.50
CA VAL A 62 -21.27 -16.92 -3.11
C VAL A 62 -20.62 -15.59 -3.47
N ALA A 63 -19.82 -15.01 -2.58
CA ALA A 63 -19.14 -13.76 -2.86
C ALA A 63 -17.82 -13.96 -3.65
N LEU A 64 -17.49 -13.02 -4.53
CA LEU A 64 -16.21 -12.93 -5.23
C LEU A 64 -15.29 -11.93 -4.51
N ALA A 65 -14.10 -12.36 -4.13
CA ALA A 65 -13.08 -11.50 -3.52
C ALA A 65 -11.93 -11.30 -4.51
N VAL A 66 -11.72 -10.08 -4.98
CA VAL A 66 -10.63 -9.77 -5.92
C VAL A 66 -9.38 -9.35 -5.17
N GLN A 67 -8.28 -10.07 -5.38
CA GLN A 67 -7.02 -9.81 -4.72
C GLN A 67 -5.86 -10.13 -5.67
N PRO A 68 -5.21 -9.13 -6.30
CA PRO A 68 -4.11 -9.38 -7.25
C PRO A 68 -2.93 -10.14 -6.62
N CYS A 69 -2.24 -9.55 -5.63
CA CYS A 69 -1.07 -10.17 -4.98
C CYS A 69 -1.23 -10.42 -3.48
N GLY A 70 -2.06 -9.62 -2.78
CA GLY A 70 -2.36 -9.84 -1.35
C GLY A 70 -1.37 -9.22 -0.38
N HIS A 71 -0.68 -8.13 -0.70
CA HIS A 71 0.06 -7.33 0.28
C HIS A 71 -0.86 -6.77 1.36
N GLY A 72 -1.99 -6.20 0.96
CA GLY A 72 -3.05 -5.70 1.85
C GLY A 72 -4.14 -6.74 2.13
N ALA A 73 -3.82 -8.03 2.18
CA ALA A 73 -4.80 -9.07 2.45
C ALA A 73 -5.53 -8.82 3.77
N ALA A 74 -6.87 -8.91 3.74
CA ALA A 74 -7.70 -8.97 4.94
C ALA A 74 -7.98 -10.43 5.31
N SER A 75 -8.36 -10.66 6.58
CA SER A 75 -8.34 -12.00 7.15
C SER A 75 -9.40 -12.97 6.63
N ALA A 76 -10.62 -12.56 6.35
CA ALA A 76 -11.70 -13.51 6.13
C ALA A 76 -12.13 -13.62 4.66
N LEU A 77 -11.87 -14.77 4.03
CA LEU A 77 -12.42 -15.14 2.72
C LEU A 77 -13.11 -16.51 2.76
N GLU A 78 -13.61 -16.93 3.93
CA GLU A 78 -14.27 -18.22 4.06
C GLU A 78 -15.53 -18.29 3.19
N GLY A 79 -15.60 -19.31 2.34
CA GLY A 79 -16.71 -19.51 1.43
C GLY A 79 -16.73 -18.64 0.17
N ALA A 80 -15.88 -17.61 0.07
CA ALA A 80 -15.78 -16.78 -1.13
C ALA A 80 -14.95 -17.46 -2.23
N VAL A 81 -15.16 -17.07 -3.47
CA VAL A 81 -14.23 -17.38 -4.58
C VAL A 81 -13.21 -16.25 -4.67
N LEU A 82 -11.93 -16.59 -4.49
CA LEU A 82 -10.81 -15.65 -4.64
C LEU A 82 -10.48 -15.48 -6.12
N VAL A 83 -10.52 -14.25 -6.62
CA VAL A 83 -10.21 -13.91 -8.02
C VAL A 83 -8.83 -13.28 -8.11
N ARG A 84 -7.95 -13.90 -8.91
CA ARG A 84 -6.58 -13.44 -9.23
C ARG A 84 -6.53 -12.91 -10.66
N PRO A 85 -6.54 -11.59 -10.90
CA PRO A 85 -6.67 -11.01 -12.25
C PRO A 85 -5.33 -10.99 -13.01
N ARG A 86 -4.56 -12.09 -12.99
CA ARG A 86 -3.18 -12.15 -13.50
C ARG A 86 -3.07 -11.96 -15.01
N ALA A 87 -4.10 -12.40 -15.76
CA ALA A 87 -4.12 -12.29 -17.22
C ALA A 87 -4.42 -10.87 -17.73
N PHE A 88 -4.83 -9.96 -16.85
CA PHE A 88 -4.99 -8.54 -17.19
C PHE A 88 -3.65 -7.81 -17.02
N ASP A 89 -2.67 -8.13 -17.87
CA ASP A 89 -1.27 -7.74 -17.75
C ASP A 89 -0.81 -6.67 -18.76
N ALA A 90 -1.74 -6.07 -19.49
CA ALA A 90 -1.46 -4.99 -20.44
C ALA A 90 -0.93 -3.75 -19.72
N LEU A 91 0.11 -3.11 -20.31
CA LEU A 91 0.69 -1.86 -19.84
C LEU A 91 0.97 -0.96 -21.05
N GLU A 92 0.36 0.22 -21.05
CA GLU A 92 0.55 1.25 -22.07
C GLU A 92 0.96 2.57 -21.42
N ILE A 93 2.01 3.22 -21.93
CA ILE A 93 2.50 4.51 -21.47
C ILE A 93 2.34 5.54 -22.60
N ASP A 94 1.50 6.54 -22.38
CA ASP A 94 1.42 7.73 -23.23
C ASP A 94 2.26 8.84 -22.58
N GLN A 95 3.49 9.01 -23.07
CA GLN A 95 4.42 10.00 -22.53
C GLN A 95 3.98 11.45 -22.84
N GLU A 96 3.34 11.69 -23.98
CA GLU A 96 2.87 13.01 -24.38
C GLU A 96 1.69 13.45 -23.52
N ALA A 97 0.70 12.58 -23.35
CA ALA A 97 -0.44 12.82 -22.48
C ALA A 97 -0.09 12.68 -20.99
N ARG A 98 1.05 12.08 -20.65
CA ARG A 98 1.48 11.71 -19.29
C ARG A 98 0.45 10.82 -18.59
N ILE A 99 0.10 9.76 -19.25
CA ILE A 99 -0.91 8.80 -18.80
C ILE A 99 -0.32 7.38 -18.85
N ALA A 100 -0.64 6.56 -17.86
CA ALA A 100 -0.42 5.13 -17.92
C ALA A 100 -1.76 4.39 -17.84
N ARG A 101 -1.97 3.40 -18.73
CA ARG A 101 -3.05 2.42 -18.67
C ARG A 101 -2.47 1.10 -18.18
N ILE A 102 -3.01 0.58 -17.11
CA ILE A 102 -2.40 -0.48 -16.31
C ILE A 102 -3.43 -1.55 -16.02
N GLY A 103 -3.23 -2.73 -16.54
CA GLY A 103 -4.05 -3.91 -16.27
C GLY A 103 -3.95 -4.34 -14.80
N ALA A 104 -5.03 -4.94 -14.27
CA ALA A 104 -5.16 -5.28 -12.86
C ALA A 104 -4.13 -6.31 -12.36
N GLY A 105 -3.51 -7.08 -13.26
CA GLY A 105 -2.45 -8.04 -12.98
C GLY A 105 -1.04 -7.44 -12.92
N VAL A 106 -0.87 -6.17 -13.32
CA VAL A 106 0.45 -5.52 -13.40
C VAL A 106 0.95 -5.09 -12.03
N GLY A 107 2.22 -5.41 -11.74
CA GLY A 107 2.94 -4.91 -10.56
C GLY A 107 3.66 -3.59 -10.82
N TRP A 108 3.92 -2.81 -9.76
CA TRP A 108 4.63 -1.53 -9.89
C TRP A 108 6.01 -1.64 -10.53
N GLY A 109 6.70 -2.79 -10.37
CA GLY A 109 8.00 -3.01 -11.00
C GLY A 109 7.98 -2.83 -12.50
N ALA A 110 6.97 -3.37 -13.19
CA ALA A 110 6.82 -3.23 -14.64
C ALA A 110 6.55 -1.78 -15.06
N VAL A 111 5.74 -1.05 -14.30
CA VAL A 111 5.43 0.37 -14.55
C VAL A 111 6.68 1.24 -14.35
N ILE A 112 7.43 1.01 -13.26
CA ILE A 112 8.68 1.72 -12.96
C ILE A 112 9.72 1.51 -14.07
N ASP A 113 9.88 0.26 -14.53
CA ASP A 113 10.83 -0.07 -15.59
C ASP A 113 10.42 0.56 -16.94
N ALA A 114 9.11 0.58 -17.26
CA ALA A 114 8.62 1.21 -18.49
C ALA A 114 8.77 2.75 -18.48
N LEU A 115 8.87 3.37 -17.29
CA LEU A 115 9.06 4.81 -17.15
C LEU A 115 10.54 5.21 -17.04
N ASP A 116 11.47 4.27 -16.93
CA ASP A 116 12.89 4.58 -16.76
C ASP A 116 13.43 5.37 -17.96
N GLY A 117 14.16 6.46 -17.69
CA GLY A 117 14.72 7.36 -18.71
C GLY A 117 13.71 8.27 -19.42
N THR A 118 12.40 8.20 -19.11
CA THR A 118 11.38 9.05 -19.77
C THR A 118 11.24 10.45 -19.16
N GLY A 119 11.80 10.68 -17.97
CA GLY A 119 11.56 11.90 -17.17
C GLY A 119 10.15 11.96 -16.55
N LEU A 120 9.43 10.83 -16.57
CA LEU A 120 8.14 10.66 -15.91
C LEU A 120 8.24 9.63 -14.79
N VAL A 121 7.39 9.78 -13.77
CA VAL A 121 7.25 8.83 -12.68
C VAL A 121 5.77 8.56 -12.41
N ALA A 122 5.48 7.36 -11.91
CA ALA A 122 4.17 7.03 -11.37
C ALA A 122 4.17 7.25 -9.84
N PRO A 123 3.01 7.52 -9.20
CA PRO A 123 2.88 7.59 -7.75
C PRO A 123 2.94 6.18 -7.11
N ALA A 124 3.98 5.42 -7.45
CA ALA A 124 4.22 4.06 -6.97
C ALA A 124 4.70 4.05 -5.53
N GLY A 125 4.37 2.98 -4.79
CA GLY A 125 4.93 2.70 -3.47
C GLY A 125 6.39 2.28 -3.53
N THR A 126 6.93 1.87 -2.37
CA THR A 126 8.33 1.45 -2.23
C THR A 126 8.59 0.02 -2.75
N SER A 127 7.57 -0.80 -2.88
CA SER A 127 7.69 -2.21 -3.28
C SER A 127 7.34 -2.42 -4.75
N ARG A 128 8.23 -3.09 -5.48
CA ARG A 128 8.08 -3.39 -6.91
C ARG A 128 7.05 -4.49 -7.20
N VAL A 129 6.80 -5.40 -6.24
CA VAL A 129 5.91 -6.56 -6.40
C VAL A 129 4.46 -6.30 -5.96
N VAL A 130 4.18 -5.11 -5.47
CA VAL A 130 2.80 -4.67 -5.17
C VAL A 130 2.03 -4.44 -6.47
N SER A 131 0.77 -4.92 -6.54
CA SER A 131 -0.12 -4.61 -7.66
C SER A 131 -0.37 -3.10 -7.77
N ALA A 132 -0.14 -2.53 -8.95
CA ALA A 132 -0.39 -1.13 -9.21
C ALA A 132 -1.87 -0.78 -9.01
N THR A 133 -2.78 -1.61 -9.51
CA THR A 133 -4.21 -1.42 -9.33
C THR A 133 -4.65 -1.54 -7.88
N GLY A 134 -4.25 -2.63 -7.18
CA GLY A 134 -4.62 -2.83 -5.77
C GLY A 134 -4.13 -1.70 -4.86
N TYR A 135 -2.93 -1.20 -5.10
CA TYR A 135 -2.35 -0.06 -4.38
C TYR A 135 -3.11 1.24 -4.65
N THR A 136 -3.38 1.55 -5.92
CA THR A 136 -4.10 2.76 -6.33
C THR A 136 -5.52 2.78 -5.77
N LEU A 137 -6.24 1.67 -5.86
CA LEU A 137 -7.60 1.54 -5.32
C LEU A 137 -7.67 1.58 -3.79
N GLY A 138 -6.55 1.33 -3.11
CA GLY A 138 -6.42 1.43 -1.64
C GLY A 138 -5.88 2.79 -1.16
N GLY A 139 -5.80 3.79 -2.03
CA GLY A 139 -5.24 5.12 -1.75
C GLY A 139 -3.78 5.24 -2.20
N GLY A 140 -2.88 4.51 -1.58
CA GLY A 140 -1.46 4.46 -1.98
C GLY A 140 -0.66 5.72 -1.65
N HIS A 141 0.36 5.60 -0.79
CA HIS A 141 1.28 6.68 -0.45
C HIS A 141 2.65 6.41 -1.05
N SER A 142 3.18 7.36 -1.80
CA SER A 142 4.42 7.25 -2.57
C SER A 142 5.49 8.26 -2.13
N TRP A 143 6.70 8.13 -2.69
CA TRP A 143 7.75 9.15 -2.61
C TRP A 143 7.32 10.50 -3.18
N PHE A 144 6.33 10.51 -4.06
CA PHE A 144 5.85 11.71 -4.76
C PHE A 144 4.58 12.30 -4.12
N SER A 145 4.12 11.75 -2.99
CA SER A 145 2.81 12.14 -2.44
C SER A 145 2.74 13.59 -1.99
N ARG A 146 3.83 14.18 -1.49
CA ARG A 146 3.88 15.60 -1.15
C ARG A 146 3.75 16.53 -2.35
N SER A 147 4.21 16.11 -3.52
CA SER A 147 4.13 16.90 -4.76
C SER A 147 2.93 16.54 -5.65
N ALA A 148 2.40 15.33 -5.53
CA ALA A 148 1.43 14.78 -6.48
C ALA A 148 0.14 14.21 -5.85
N GLY A 149 0.06 14.10 -4.53
CA GLY A 149 -1.06 13.47 -3.83
C GLY A 149 -0.90 11.96 -3.66
N LEU A 150 -1.98 11.29 -3.27
CA LEU A 150 -2.04 9.84 -3.18
C LEU A 150 -2.00 9.18 -4.57
N GLY A 151 -1.71 7.88 -4.61
CA GLY A 151 -1.86 7.08 -5.84
C GLY A 151 -3.30 7.13 -6.38
N SER A 152 -4.30 7.17 -5.49
CA SER A 152 -5.71 7.31 -5.84
C SER A 152 -6.05 8.67 -6.47
N ASP A 153 -5.34 9.76 -6.13
CA ASP A 153 -5.55 11.07 -6.74
C ASP A 153 -5.13 11.09 -8.22
N ALA A 154 -4.23 10.17 -8.59
CA ALA A 154 -3.82 9.99 -9.97
C ALA A 154 -4.85 9.19 -10.80
N LEU A 155 -5.80 8.48 -10.18
CA LEU A 155 -6.78 7.64 -10.87
C LEU A 155 -7.76 8.50 -11.69
N ARG A 156 -7.66 8.42 -13.02
CA ARG A 156 -8.49 9.15 -14.00
C ARG A 156 -9.73 8.40 -14.40
N ALA A 157 -9.56 7.11 -14.63
CA ALA A 157 -10.60 6.21 -15.09
C ALA A 157 -10.28 4.76 -14.71
N ALA A 158 -11.28 3.92 -14.76
CA ALA A 158 -11.12 2.48 -14.62
C ALA A 158 -12.01 1.74 -15.62
N TRP A 159 -11.58 0.56 -16.08
CA TRP A 159 -12.44 -0.40 -16.75
C TRP A 159 -12.86 -1.41 -15.71
N ILE A 160 -14.16 -1.59 -15.58
CA ILE A 160 -14.75 -2.45 -14.55
C ILE A 160 -15.77 -3.40 -15.13
N VAL A 161 -15.86 -4.60 -14.56
CA VAL A 161 -16.98 -5.50 -14.77
C VAL A 161 -17.94 -5.32 -13.59
N ARG A 162 -19.14 -4.81 -13.88
CA ARG A 162 -20.19 -4.58 -12.89
C ARG A 162 -20.76 -5.92 -12.38
N PRO A 163 -21.38 -5.96 -11.21
CA PRO A 163 -22.06 -7.15 -10.72
C PRO A 163 -23.08 -7.75 -11.71
N ASP A 164 -23.74 -6.94 -12.55
CA ASP A 164 -24.66 -7.40 -13.59
C ASP A 164 -23.95 -8.00 -14.83
N GLY A 165 -22.62 -7.98 -14.88
CA GLY A 165 -21.82 -8.49 -15.99
C GLY A 165 -21.46 -7.43 -17.04
N THR A 166 -21.92 -6.20 -16.92
CA THR A 166 -21.56 -5.12 -17.85
C THR A 166 -20.08 -4.75 -17.70
N HIS A 167 -19.33 -4.76 -18.80
CA HIS A 167 -17.96 -4.26 -18.83
C HIS A 167 -17.92 -2.86 -19.43
N GLU A 168 -17.46 -1.90 -18.66
CA GLU A 168 -17.48 -0.49 -19.05
C GLU A 168 -16.28 0.31 -18.52
N ARG A 169 -16.00 1.45 -19.18
CA ARG A 169 -15.08 2.46 -18.68
C ARG A 169 -15.86 3.46 -17.83
N VAL A 170 -15.36 3.73 -16.61
CA VAL A 170 -15.89 4.75 -15.70
C VAL A 170 -14.86 5.84 -15.46
N ASP A 171 -15.35 7.08 -15.34
CA ASP A 171 -14.58 8.27 -14.98
C ASP A 171 -15.46 9.27 -14.22
N ASP A 172 -14.90 10.41 -13.82
CA ASP A 172 -15.63 11.44 -13.04
C ASP A 172 -16.82 12.04 -13.78
N ALA A 173 -16.87 11.96 -15.13
CA ALA A 173 -17.97 12.45 -15.91
C ALA A 173 -19.11 11.45 -16.07
N SER A 174 -18.78 10.15 -16.16
CA SER A 174 -19.75 9.07 -16.38
C SER A 174 -20.35 8.51 -15.08
N ASP A 175 -19.51 8.28 -14.04
CA ASP A 175 -19.97 7.78 -12.73
C ASP A 175 -19.05 8.29 -11.60
N PRO A 176 -19.22 9.54 -11.13
CA PRO A 176 -18.41 10.15 -10.08
C PRO A 176 -18.51 9.41 -8.74
N GLU A 177 -19.63 8.78 -8.42
CA GLU A 177 -19.80 8.03 -7.18
C GLU A 177 -18.95 6.74 -7.16
N THR A 178 -18.94 6.00 -8.26
CA THR A 178 -18.05 4.85 -8.40
C THR A 178 -16.58 5.30 -8.35
N MET A 179 -16.21 6.38 -9.05
CA MET A 179 -14.83 6.88 -9.03
C MET A 179 -14.40 7.33 -7.63
N TRP A 180 -15.29 7.98 -6.88
CA TRP A 180 -15.02 8.35 -5.48
C TRP A 180 -14.74 7.11 -4.61
N ALA A 181 -15.53 6.05 -4.76
CA ALA A 181 -15.33 4.79 -4.04
C ALA A 181 -14.02 4.08 -4.45
N LEU A 182 -13.73 4.00 -5.77
CA LEU A 182 -12.50 3.39 -6.29
C LEU A 182 -11.24 4.09 -5.80
N ARG A 183 -11.30 5.39 -5.45
CA ARG A 183 -10.20 6.15 -4.88
C ARG A 183 -10.09 5.92 -3.37
N GLY A 184 -9.85 4.67 -2.97
CA GLY A 184 -9.52 4.31 -1.59
C GLY A 184 -10.29 3.16 -0.99
N ALA A 185 -11.53 2.88 -1.43
CA ALA A 185 -12.31 1.79 -0.85
C ALA A 185 -12.17 0.45 -1.62
N GLY A 186 -11.29 0.39 -2.62
CA GLY A 186 -11.09 -0.81 -3.41
C GLY A 186 -12.21 -1.08 -4.42
N GLY A 187 -12.34 -2.32 -4.87
CA GLY A 187 -13.28 -2.75 -5.90
C GLY A 187 -14.70 -3.03 -5.40
N ILE A 188 -15.25 -2.23 -4.49
CA ILE A 188 -16.60 -2.47 -3.94
C ILE A 188 -17.73 -2.23 -4.95
N ALA A 189 -17.44 -1.53 -6.05
CA ALA A 189 -18.41 -1.15 -7.08
C ALA A 189 -18.28 -1.97 -8.39
N GLY A 190 -17.35 -2.94 -8.44
CA GLY A 190 -17.10 -3.78 -9.60
C GLY A 190 -15.71 -4.41 -9.57
N ILE A 191 -15.47 -5.35 -10.46
CA ILE A 191 -14.17 -5.97 -10.66
C ILE A 191 -13.37 -5.11 -11.64
N VAL A 192 -12.32 -4.45 -11.15
CA VAL A 192 -11.46 -3.61 -11.98
C VAL A 192 -10.54 -4.49 -12.82
N THR A 193 -10.55 -4.28 -14.14
CA THR A 193 -9.71 -4.98 -15.11
C THR A 193 -8.51 -4.14 -15.54
N GLU A 194 -8.67 -2.81 -15.57
CA GLU A 194 -7.63 -1.85 -15.96
C GLU A 194 -7.88 -0.51 -15.27
N ILE A 195 -6.83 0.23 -14.98
CA ILE A 195 -6.88 1.62 -14.50
C ILE A 195 -6.12 2.54 -15.45
N GLU A 196 -6.53 3.80 -15.49
CA GLU A 196 -5.83 4.90 -16.16
C GLU A 196 -5.41 5.92 -15.10
N ILE A 197 -4.11 6.21 -15.04
CA ILE A 197 -3.54 7.14 -14.04
C ILE A 197 -2.73 8.26 -14.69
N ASP A 198 -2.68 9.42 -14.00
CA ASP A 198 -1.76 10.50 -14.34
C ASP A 198 -0.32 10.11 -13.96
N LEU A 199 0.63 10.48 -14.80
CA LEU A 199 2.05 10.42 -14.52
C LEU A 199 2.57 11.80 -14.11
N VAL A 200 3.61 11.83 -13.29
CA VAL A 200 4.23 13.04 -12.76
C VAL A 200 5.50 13.35 -13.55
N ALA A 201 5.67 14.59 -13.98
CA ALA A 201 6.93 15.03 -14.59
C ALA A 201 8.01 15.14 -13.49
N ALA A 202 9.10 14.42 -13.68
CA ALA A 202 10.25 14.41 -12.79
C ALA A 202 11.54 14.23 -13.62
N PRO A 203 11.90 15.25 -14.42
CA PRO A 203 13.07 15.16 -15.32
C PRO A 203 14.39 15.03 -14.57
N VAL A 204 14.41 15.48 -13.32
CA VAL A 204 15.54 15.34 -12.41
C VAL A 204 15.04 14.68 -11.13
N LEU A 205 15.73 13.64 -10.71
CA LEU A 205 15.54 13.03 -9.41
C LEU A 205 16.87 13.00 -8.66
N VAL A 206 16.86 13.50 -7.43
CA VAL A 206 17.95 13.34 -6.48
C VAL A 206 17.44 12.63 -5.24
N GLY A 207 18.21 11.72 -4.71
CA GLY A 207 17.78 10.94 -3.56
C GLY A 207 18.89 10.05 -3.03
N GLY A 208 18.60 9.37 -1.94
CA GLY A 208 19.54 8.51 -1.26
C GLY A 208 19.18 8.33 0.19
N SER A 209 20.17 7.94 1.00
CA SER A 209 19.98 7.68 2.41
C SER A 209 21.08 8.37 3.22
N ILE A 210 20.70 8.96 4.36
CA ILE A 210 21.61 9.41 5.42
C ILE A 210 21.42 8.44 6.58
N VAL A 211 22.49 7.81 7.03
CA VAL A 211 22.47 6.79 8.08
C VAL A 211 23.20 7.31 9.32
N PHE A 212 22.57 7.14 10.47
CA PHE A 212 23.09 7.50 11.78
C PHE A 212 23.14 6.27 12.69
N ASP A 213 24.12 6.22 13.59
CA ASP A 213 24.08 5.27 14.70
C ASP A 213 22.83 5.50 15.56
N SER A 214 22.28 4.42 16.11
CA SER A 214 21.05 4.48 16.92
C SER A 214 21.16 5.40 18.15
N ALA A 215 22.37 5.61 18.67
CA ALA A 215 22.63 6.54 19.77
C ALA A 215 22.29 8.01 19.42
N HIS A 216 22.25 8.34 18.14
CA HIS A 216 21.96 9.67 17.62
C HIS A 216 20.55 9.81 17.03
N SER A 217 19.70 8.78 17.16
CA SER A 217 18.35 8.77 16.55
C SER A 217 17.47 9.93 17.04
N VAL A 218 17.57 10.33 18.29
CA VAL A 218 16.76 11.42 18.88
C VAL A 218 17.03 12.74 18.16
N ASP A 219 18.31 13.13 18.07
CA ASP A 219 18.69 14.44 17.50
C ASP A 219 18.41 14.48 16.00
N ALA A 220 18.71 13.39 15.28
CA ALA A 220 18.43 13.28 13.86
C ALA A 220 16.93 13.28 13.55
N LEU A 221 16.08 12.60 14.34
CA LEU A 221 14.63 12.60 14.14
C LEU A 221 13.98 13.94 14.49
N ARG A 222 14.49 14.66 15.50
CA ARG A 222 14.06 16.04 15.76
C ARG A 222 14.37 16.95 14.59
N ALA A 223 15.58 16.84 14.00
CA ALA A 223 15.95 17.61 12.82
C ALA A 223 15.06 17.26 11.60
N VAL A 224 14.71 15.98 11.39
CA VAL A 224 13.77 15.54 10.35
C VAL A 224 12.39 16.16 10.57
N ARG A 225 11.88 16.12 11.81
CA ARG A 225 10.58 16.72 12.15
C ARG A 225 10.58 18.23 11.92
N ASP A 226 11.61 18.94 12.36
CA ASP A 226 11.68 20.39 12.25
C ASP A 226 11.83 20.82 10.78
N LEU A 227 12.58 20.04 9.99
CA LEU A 227 12.68 20.25 8.55
C LEU A 227 11.34 20.09 7.85
N ALA A 228 10.50 19.15 8.26
CA ALA A 228 9.19 18.90 7.64
C ALA A 228 8.29 20.14 7.61
N ALA A 229 8.42 21.03 8.60
CA ALA A 229 7.63 22.27 8.69
C ALA A 229 7.98 23.30 7.60
N VAL A 230 9.19 23.22 7.03
CA VAL A 230 9.71 24.21 6.05
C VAL A 230 10.16 23.56 4.73
N ALA A 231 10.07 22.25 4.63
CA ALA A 231 10.51 21.50 3.46
C ALA A 231 9.70 21.87 2.22
N PRO A 232 10.34 22.08 1.05
CA PRO A 232 9.63 22.30 -0.19
C PRO A 232 8.80 21.09 -0.59
N LEU A 233 7.77 21.29 -1.42
CA LEU A 233 6.90 20.20 -1.89
C LEU A 233 7.66 19.15 -2.73
N SER A 234 8.76 19.55 -3.34
CA SER A 234 9.64 18.69 -4.12
C SER A 234 10.41 17.67 -3.27
N LEU A 235 10.52 17.88 -1.95
CA LEU A 235 11.29 17.04 -1.03
C LEU A 235 10.38 16.11 -0.22
N ASN A 236 10.72 14.83 -0.17
CA ASN A 236 10.10 13.84 0.70
C ASN A 236 11.12 13.07 1.53
N LEU A 237 10.77 12.76 2.78
CA LEU A 237 11.62 12.09 3.75
C LEU A 237 10.89 10.92 4.40
N PHE A 238 11.57 9.77 4.45
CA PHE A 238 11.16 8.59 5.23
C PHE A 238 12.28 8.27 6.22
N ALA A 239 12.03 8.50 7.51
CA ALA A 239 13.00 8.18 8.56
C ALA A 239 12.60 6.87 9.22
N THR A 240 13.51 5.91 9.30
CA THR A 240 13.22 4.59 9.89
C THR A 240 14.29 4.20 10.90
N SER A 241 13.89 4.04 12.16
CA SER A 241 14.71 3.43 13.19
C SER A 241 14.67 1.91 13.00
N MET A 242 15.79 1.33 12.61
CA MET A 242 15.97 -0.10 12.36
C MET A 242 16.66 -0.77 13.57
N ARG A 243 16.22 -2.00 13.89
CA ARG A 243 16.92 -2.92 14.79
C ARG A 243 16.95 -4.28 14.11
N MET A 244 18.10 -4.57 13.52
CA MET A 244 18.29 -5.80 12.75
C MET A 244 18.53 -6.98 13.68
N PRO A 245 17.86 -8.12 13.50
CA PRO A 245 18.11 -9.31 14.29
C PRO A 245 19.48 -9.93 13.97
N ASP A 246 20.00 -10.73 14.91
CA ASP A 246 21.21 -11.52 14.70
C ASP A 246 20.84 -12.85 14.00
N VAL A 247 20.65 -12.78 12.69
CA VAL A 247 20.34 -13.97 11.88
C VAL A 247 21.33 -14.10 10.71
N PRO A 248 21.82 -15.30 10.41
CA PRO A 248 22.88 -15.51 9.39
C PRO A 248 22.47 -15.07 7.97
N GLN A 249 21.18 -14.95 7.69
CA GLN A 249 20.66 -14.52 6.40
C GLN A 249 20.88 -13.03 6.11
N LEU A 250 21.15 -12.23 7.15
CA LEU A 250 21.45 -10.81 6.99
C LEU A 250 22.94 -10.59 6.68
N PRO A 251 23.24 -9.60 5.82
CA PRO A 251 24.62 -9.14 5.62
C PRO A 251 25.28 -8.75 6.94
N GLU A 252 26.56 -9.09 7.11
CA GLU A 252 27.33 -8.79 8.33
C GLU A 252 27.30 -7.29 8.70
N ALA A 253 27.31 -6.42 7.69
CA ALA A 253 27.31 -4.97 7.85
C ALA A 253 26.09 -4.41 8.60
N ILE A 254 24.96 -5.11 8.59
CA ILE A 254 23.71 -4.68 9.24
C ILE A 254 23.23 -5.63 10.33
N ARG A 255 23.74 -6.88 10.37
CA ARG A 255 23.31 -7.92 11.32
C ARG A 255 23.58 -7.49 12.77
N ALA A 256 22.59 -7.73 13.65
CA ALA A 256 22.61 -7.36 15.06
C ALA A 256 22.86 -5.87 15.33
N ARG A 257 22.65 -4.99 14.34
CA ARG A 257 22.84 -3.54 14.48
C ARG A 257 21.53 -2.80 14.64
N SER A 258 21.61 -1.67 15.36
CA SER A 258 20.56 -0.67 15.41
C SER A 258 21.08 0.63 14.79
N PHE A 259 20.27 1.25 13.93
CA PHE A 259 20.63 2.49 13.24
C PHE A 259 19.36 3.24 12.81
N LEU A 260 19.50 4.53 12.55
CA LEU A 260 18.46 5.32 11.89
C LEU A 260 18.86 5.53 10.43
N THR A 261 17.95 5.26 9.50
CA THR A 261 18.07 5.70 8.10
C THR A 261 17.08 6.82 7.83
N VAL A 262 17.54 7.87 7.18
CA VAL A 262 16.68 8.93 6.62
C VAL A 262 16.81 8.83 5.12
N ASP A 263 15.79 8.21 4.51
CA ASP A 263 15.70 8.09 3.07
C ASP A 263 15.07 9.34 2.50
N VAL A 264 15.66 9.85 1.44
CA VAL A 264 15.33 11.14 0.83
C VAL A 264 15.03 10.96 -0.64
N LEU A 265 13.97 11.60 -1.14
CA LEU A 265 13.75 11.78 -2.56
C LEU A 265 13.29 13.21 -2.84
N ALA A 266 13.87 13.82 -3.87
CA ALA A 266 13.43 15.12 -4.37
C ALA A 266 13.36 15.11 -5.90
N ILE A 267 12.40 15.86 -6.41
CA ILE A 267 12.20 16.13 -7.86
C ILE A 267 12.86 17.45 -8.30
N ASP A 268 13.76 17.97 -7.47
CA ASP A 268 14.46 19.24 -7.66
C ASP A 268 15.82 19.18 -6.94
N GLU A 269 16.91 19.50 -7.63
CA GLU A 269 18.27 19.53 -7.06
C GLU A 269 18.42 20.53 -5.90
N ALA A 270 17.73 21.66 -5.96
CA ALA A 270 17.78 22.68 -4.91
C ALA A 270 17.24 22.15 -3.57
N ALA A 271 16.40 21.13 -3.59
CA ALA A 271 15.90 20.51 -2.36
C ALA A 271 17.01 19.86 -1.51
N ALA A 272 18.17 19.53 -2.09
CA ALA A 272 19.32 18.97 -1.39
C ALA A 272 19.89 19.91 -0.31
N GLU A 273 19.79 21.24 -0.52
CA GLU A 273 20.27 22.25 0.43
C GLU A 273 19.49 22.23 1.75
N PHE A 274 18.23 21.77 1.71
CA PHE A 274 17.40 21.65 2.90
C PHE A 274 17.84 20.51 3.85
N LEU A 275 18.73 19.60 3.42
CA LEU A 275 19.19 18.47 4.23
C LEU A 275 20.30 18.84 5.23
N GLU A 276 20.89 20.04 5.13
CA GLU A 276 21.99 20.46 5.99
C GLU A 276 21.65 20.40 7.49
N PRO A 277 20.46 20.81 7.97
CA PRO A 277 20.09 20.66 9.37
C PRO A 277 20.10 19.19 9.86
N ILE A 278 19.72 18.23 9.00
CA ILE A 278 19.75 16.80 9.32
C ILE A 278 21.20 16.32 9.42
N ARG A 279 22.06 16.71 8.48
CA ARG A 279 23.51 16.36 8.50
C ARG A 279 24.23 16.93 9.70
N ALA A 280 23.84 18.14 10.13
CA ALA A 280 24.44 18.81 11.27
C ALA A 280 23.93 18.31 12.64
N ALA A 281 22.78 17.61 12.68
CA ALA A 281 22.16 17.18 13.93
C ALA A 281 22.98 16.15 14.69
N ALA A 282 23.72 15.27 13.97
CA ALA A 282 24.52 14.20 14.56
C ALA A 282 25.61 13.72 13.59
N PRO A 283 26.63 12.98 14.08
CA PRO A 283 27.62 12.36 13.20
C PRO A 283 26.97 11.41 12.19
N VAL A 284 27.13 11.72 10.90
CA VAL A 284 26.67 10.86 9.80
C VAL A 284 27.61 9.66 9.69
N GLU A 285 27.06 8.44 9.80
CA GLU A 285 27.82 7.21 9.62
C GLU A 285 28.07 6.93 8.14
N ARG A 286 27.03 7.12 7.32
CA ARG A 286 27.07 6.90 5.86
C ARG A 286 26.05 7.79 5.18
N GLU A 287 26.42 8.28 4.02
CA GLU A 287 25.51 8.98 3.11
C GLU A 287 25.80 8.56 1.67
N ASP A 288 24.74 8.39 0.86
CA ASP A 288 24.83 8.04 -0.56
C ASP A 288 23.84 8.86 -1.40
N PHE A 289 23.66 10.13 -1.02
CA PHE A 289 22.77 11.06 -1.71
C PHE A 289 23.36 11.54 -3.04
N GLY A 290 22.51 11.54 -4.10
CA GLY A 290 22.90 11.99 -5.44
C GLY A 290 21.79 11.81 -6.47
N HIS A 291 22.13 11.93 -7.76
CA HIS A 291 21.17 11.60 -8.83
C HIS A 291 20.69 10.15 -8.70
N THR A 292 19.40 9.96 -8.91
CA THR A 292 18.75 8.66 -8.74
C THR A 292 17.69 8.41 -9.81
N THR A 293 17.11 7.22 -9.81
CA THR A 293 15.95 6.85 -10.64
C THR A 293 14.87 6.20 -9.77
N PRO A 294 13.60 6.13 -10.25
CA PRO A 294 12.56 5.41 -9.53
C PRO A 294 12.93 3.96 -9.23
N ALA A 295 13.63 3.30 -10.16
CA ALA A 295 14.09 1.91 -9.99
C ALA A 295 15.13 1.78 -8.87
N LEU A 296 16.09 2.71 -8.79
CA LEU A 296 17.10 2.73 -7.70
C LEU A 296 16.44 3.02 -6.36
N MET A 297 15.49 3.95 -6.28
CA MET A 297 14.77 4.25 -5.04
C MET A 297 13.93 3.06 -4.59
N ALA A 298 13.25 2.37 -5.49
CA ALA A 298 12.50 1.17 -5.16
C ALA A 298 13.40 0.02 -4.64
N SER A 299 14.64 -0.08 -5.13
CA SER A 299 15.61 -1.08 -4.66
C SER A 299 16.16 -0.79 -3.26
N ARG A 300 16.15 0.48 -2.81
CA ARG A 300 16.66 0.90 -1.49
C ARG A 300 15.79 0.40 -0.34
N SER A 301 14.49 0.25 -0.55
CA SER A 301 13.59 -0.29 0.49
C SER A 301 13.95 -1.73 0.90
N ALA A 302 14.71 -2.44 0.05
CA ALA A 302 15.14 -3.82 0.26
C ALA A 302 13.99 -4.75 0.70
N GLU A 303 12.76 -4.43 0.26
CA GLU A 303 11.60 -5.26 0.57
C GLU A 303 11.74 -6.64 -0.09
N PRO A 304 11.35 -7.72 0.61
CA PRO A 304 11.34 -9.04 0.01
C PRO A 304 10.48 -9.08 -1.25
N THR A 305 11.00 -9.70 -2.31
CA THR A 305 10.23 -9.97 -3.53
C THR A 305 9.32 -11.18 -3.38
N ASP A 306 9.72 -12.13 -2.53
CA ASP A 306 8.95 -13.32 -2.24
C ASP A 306 7.92 -13.06 -1.12
N PRO A 307 6.79 -13.78 -1.13
CA PRO A 307 5.80 -13.73 -0.06
C PRO A 307 6.44 -13.92 1.31
N THR A 308 6.15 -12.99 2.23
CA THR A 308 6.81 -12.93 3.53
C THR A 308 5.77 -12.66 4.63
N PRO A 309 5.86 -13.32 5.80
CA PRO A 309 4.97 -13.06 6.91
C PRO A 309 5.38 -11.76 7.60
N THR A 310 4.56 -10.72 7.48
CA THR A 310 4.79 -9.42 8.12
C THR A 310 3.57 -8.99 8.91
N ARG A 311 3.81 -8.39 10.07
CA ARG A 311 2.80 -7.72 10.88
C ARG A 311 3.22 -6.28 11.12
N GLY A 312 2.26 -5.39 11.15
CA GLY A 312 2.54 -3.98 11.35
C GLY A 312 1.36 -3.24 11.95
N VAL A 313 1.66 -2.06 12.46
CA VAL A 313 0.69 -1.09 12.94
C VAL A 313 1.03 0.26 12.33
N SER A 314 0.02 1.01 11.93
CA SER A 314 0.22 2.33 11.36
C SER A 314 -0.80 3.34 11.92
N SER A 315 -0.39 4.61 11.96
CA SER A 315 -1.26 5.75 12.28
C SER A 315 -0.84 6.98 11.48
N ALA A 316 -1.82 7.70 10.96
CA ALA A 316 -1.62 9.03 10.44
C ALA A 316 -1.85 10.04 11.57
N LEU A 317 -0.93 10.98 11.76
CA LEU A 317 -0.93 11.93 12.88
C LEU A 317 -1.00 13.36 12.36
N ARG A 318 -1.80 14.21 13.02
CA ARG A 318 -1.86 15.65 12.71
C ARG A 318 -0.62 16.40 13.18
N SER A 319 0.07 15.88 14.22
CA SER A 319 1.29 16.47 14.73
C SER A 319 2.22 15.42 15.33
N LEU A 320 3.49 15.74 15.42
CA LEU A 320 4.52 14.96 16.10
C LEU A 320 5.30 15.92 16.99
N ASP A 321 4.89 16.05 18.27
CA ASP A 321 5.56 16.88 19.24
C ASP A 321 6.75 16.15 19.91
N ASP A 322 7.50 16.87 20.74
CA ASP A 322 8.65 16.30 21.46
C ASP A 322 8.23 15.17 22.39
N ALA A 323 7.09 15.29 23.07
CA ALA A 323 6.64 14.30 24.04
C ALA A 323 6.31 12.97 23.35
N LEU A 324 5.58 13.01 22.25
CA LEU A 324 5.26 11.79 21.47
C LEU A 324 6.52 11.19 20.85
N LEU A 325 7.42 12.01 20.30
CA LEU A 325 8.68 11.52 19.74
C LEU A 325 9.55 10.85 20.82
N ASP A 326 9.66 11.43 22.00
CA ASP A 326 10.39 10.87 23.13
C ASP A 326 9.75 9.57 23.64
N ASP A 327 8.42 9.50 23.71
CA ASP A 327 7.69 8.28 24.06
C ASP A 327 7.96 7.15 23.06
N LEU A 328 7.90 7.42 21.75
CA LEU A 328 8.19 6.46 20.68
C LEU A 328 9.62 5.93 20.75
N LEU A 329 10.59 6.81 20.97
CA LEU A 329 12.01 6.44 21.03
C LEU A 329 12.36 5.72 22.34
N THR A 330 11.77 6.14 23.47
CA THR A 330 11.92 5.44 24.76
C THR A 330 11.35 4.04 24.67
N PHE A 331 10.14 3.89 24.15
CA PHE A 331 9.54 2.59 23.90
C PHE A 331 10.42 1.72 22.99
N ARG A 332 10.87 2.28 21.87
CA ARG A 332 11.73 1.60 20.90
C ARG A 332 13.04 1.10 21.50
N ALA A 333 13.59 1.81 22.48
CA ALA A 333 14.86 1.47 23.12
C ALA A 333 14.76 0.27 24.07
N LEU A 334 13.59 -0.07 24.59
CA LEU A 334 13.40 -1.17 25.51
C LEU A 334 13.83 -2.51 24.89
N PRO A 335 14.52 -3.40 25.64
CA PRO A 335 14.97 -4.69 25.13
C PRO A 335 13.84 -5.60 24.66
N GLU A 336 12.70 -5.59 25.36
CA GLU A 336 11.50 -6.37 25.03
C GLU A 336 10.86 -5.97 23.70
N GLN A 337 11.20 -4.79 23.17
CA GLN A 337 10.75 -4.31 21.86
C GLN A 337 11.66 -4.76 20.71
N ALA A 338 12.60 -5.68 20.95
CA ALA A 338 13.47 -6.23 19.91
C ALA A 338 12.69 -6.84 18.70
N PRO A 339 11.51 -7.45 18.88
CA PRO A 339 10.68 -7.95 17.76
C PRO A 339 10.19 -6.84 16.81
N LEU A 340 10.09 -5.58 17.25
CA LEU A 340 9.79 -4.44 16.40
C LEU A 340 11.04 -4.06 15.60
N VAL A 341 11.22 -4.65 14.43
CA VAL A 341 12.42 -4.46 13.59
C VAL A 341 12.51 -3.04 13.02
N GLY A 342 11.40 -2.46 12.61
CA GLY A 342 11.33 -1.11 12.06
C GLY A 342 10.29 -0.24 12.75
N LEU A 343 10.66 1.02 13.04
CA LEU A 343 9.74 2.10 13.39
C LEU A 343 9.99 3.26 12.43
N GLY A 344 9.04 3.47 11.50
CA GLY A 344 9.16 4.44 10.43
C GLY A 344 8.28 5.66 10.64
N LEU A 345 8.80 6.80 10.20
CA LEU A 345 8.15 8.10 10.17
C LEU A 345 8.20 8.60 8.73
N ARG A 346 7.05 8.90 8.12
CA ARG A 346 6.97 9.48 6.77
C ARG A 346 6.38 10.87 6.84
N MET A 347 7.07 11.82 6.23
CA MET A 347 6.62 13.20 6.13
C MET A 347 5.43 13.27 5.16
N LEU A 348 4.33 13.93 5.59
CA LEU A 348 3.11 14.15 4.82
C LEU A 348 2.91 15.63 4.47
N GLY A 349 1.68 16.06 4.22
CA GLY A 349 1.32 17.43 3.84
C GLY A 349 1.52 17.72 2.34
N GLY A 350 1.47 18.98 1.98
CA GLY A 350 1.62 19.43 0.59
C GLY A 350 0.41 19.10 -0.28
N ALA A 351 0.59 18.40 -1.41
CA ALA A 351 -0.52 18.04 -2.29
C ALA A 351 -1.55 17.10 -1.63
N LEU A 352 -1.19 16.43 -0.52
CA LEU A 352 -2.11 15.61 0.26
C LEU A 352 -3.20 16.45 0.96
N ASP A 353 -2.92 17.72 1.28
CA ASP A 353 -3.87 18.64 1.93
C ASP A 353 -4.93 19.18 0.96
N SER A 354 -4.70 19.03 -0.34
CA SER A 354 -5.59 19.52 -1.40
C SER A 354 -5.59 18.55 -2.58
N PRO A 355 -6.24 17.38 -2.44
CA PRO A 355 -6.27 16.36 -3.48
C PRO A 355 -6.89 16.90 -4.77
N ARG A 356 -6.32 16.52 -5.91
CA ARG A 356 -6.82 16.94 -7.24
C ARG A 356 -8.15 16.31 -7.60
N ARG A 357 -8.45 15.15 -7.03
CA ARG A 357 -9.69 14.40 -7.22
C ARG A 357 -10.21 13.94 -5.88
N GLU A 358 -11.50 14.08 -5.69
CA GLU A 358 -12.14 13.55 -4.50
C GLU A 358 -12.16 12.04 -4.50
N GLY A 359 -11.97 11.44 -3.32
CA GLY A 359 -11.98 10.01 -3.10
C GLY A 359 -12.25 9.67 -1.64
N PHE A 360 -12.49 8.39 -1.36
CA PHE A 360 -12.63 7.89 0.00
C PHE A 360 -11.32 8.04 0.80
N ALA A 361 -10.17 7.69 0.18
CA ALA A 361 -8.87 7.83 0.85
C ALA A 361 -8.45 9.30 0.92
N SER A 362 -8.05 9.73 2.11
CA SER A 362 -7.52 11.07 2.34
C SER A 362 -6.45 11.04 3.43
N LEU A 363 -5.44 11.89 3.27
CA LEU A 363 -4.44 12.23 4.29
C LEU A 363 -4.42 13.74 4.54
N SER A 364 -5.48 14.45 4.13
CA SER A 364 -5.65 15.85 4.52
C SER A 364 -5.61 15.96 6.04
N ASP A 365 -5.00 17.01 6.56
CA ASP A 365 -4.78 17.23 7.98
C ASP A 365 -3.74 16.32 8.67
N ALA A 366 -3.12 15.37 7.95
CA ALA A 366 -2.07 14.55 8.51
C ALA A 366 -0.69 15.12 8.18
N ALA A 367 0.14 15.34 9.20
CA ALA A 367 1.53 15.79 9.04
C ALA A 367 2.52 14.61 8.96
N TRP A 368 2.17 13.49 9.59
CA TRP A 368 3.05 12.33 9.71
C TRP A 368 2.29 11.01 9.53
N LEU A 369 2.95 10.06 8.88
CA LEU A 369 2.57 8.65 8.93
C LEU A 369 3.61 7.90 9.75
N VAL A 370 3.17 7.28 10.84
CA VAL A 370 4.00 6.43 11.70
C VAL A 370 3.64 4.98 11.44
N HIS A 371 4.64 4.11 11.30
CA HIS A 371 4.41 2.68 11.15
C HIS A 371 5.45 1.84 11.89
N GLY A 372 5.00 0.80 12.54
CA GLY A 372 5.84 -0.22 13.16
C GLY A 372 5.76 -1.53 12.41
N LEU A 373 6.89 -2.23 12.27
CA LEU A 373 7.01 -3.50 11.56
C LEU A 373 7.64 -4.56 12.46
N ALA A 374 6.91 -5.67 12.64
CA ALA A 374 7.37 -6.87 13.32
C ALA A 374 7.24 -8.06 12.35
N PRO A 375 8.31 -8.43 11.63
CA PRO A 375 8.31 -9.62 10.79
C PRO A 375 8.20 -10.90 11.65
N VAL A 376 7.55 -11.91 11.12
CA VAL A 376 7.39 -13.21 11.78
C VAL A 376 8.35 -14.20 11.13
N ALA A 377 9.40 -14.61 11.84
CA ALA A 377 10.29 -15.65 11.32
C ALA A 377 9.55 -16.99 11.22
N PRO A 378 9.81 -17.81 10.18
CA PRO A 378 9.19 -19.12 10.05
C PRO A 378 9.40 -19.97 11.30
N GLY A 379 8.30 -20.48 11.89
CA GLY A 379 8.32 -21.30 13.11
C GLY A 379 8.57 -20.56 14.43
N ALA A 380 8.77 -19.24 14.39
CA ALA A 380 8.88 -18.42 15.59
C ALA A 380 7.50 -18.09 16.19
N PRO A 381 7.42 -17.92 17.53
CA PRO A 381 6.20 -17.46 18.18
C PRO A 381 5.87 -16.01 17.73
N ARG A 382 4.59 -15.73 17.54
CA ARG A 382 4.08 -14.42 17.08
C ARG A 382 3.89 -13.44 18.23
N GLU A 383 3.67 -13.95 19.41
CA GLU A 383 3.26 -13.22 20.61
C GLU A 383 4.20 -12.06 20.99
N PRO A 384 5.53 -12.19 20.92
CA PRO A 384 6.42 -11.06 21.23
C PRO A 384 6.28 -9.90 20.24
N GLY A 385 6.14 -10.19 18.94
CA GLY A 385 5.89 -9.18 17.92
C GLY A 385 4.52 -8.52 18.10
N ASP A 386 3.49 -9.30 18.35
CA ASP A 386 2.13 -8.81 18.59
C ASP A 386 2.07 -7.91 19.85
N ALA A 387 2.79 -8.26 20.92
CA ALA A 387 2.89 -7.44 22.12
C ALA A 387 3.59 -6.10 21.86
N SER A 388 4.69 -6.11 21.06
CA SER A 388 5.38 -4.89 20.66
C SER A 388 4.48 -3.97 19.80
N LEU A 389 3.73 -4.53 18.87
CA LEU A 389 2.79 -3.77 18.03
C LEU A 389 1.62 -3.23 18.85
N ALA A 390 1.11 -3.98 19.83
CA ALA A 390 0.07 -3.50 20.74
C ALA A 390 0.55 -2.35 21.61
N GLY A 391 1.77 -2.41 22.16
CA GLY A 391 2.37 -1.30 22.92
C GLY A 391 2.56 -0.04 22.05
N LEU A 392 3.03 -0.20 20.81
CA LEU A 392 3.12 0.91 19.87
C LEU A 392 1.74 1.51 19.56
N ARG A 393 0.72 0.67 19.36
CA ARG A 393 -0.66 1.11 19.15
C ARG A 393 -1.19 1.93 20.33
N GLU A 394 -0.87 1.54 21.55
CA GLU A 394 -1.28 2.26 22.75
C GLU A 394 -0.64 3.67 22.80
N ILE A 395 0.63 3.81 22.42
CA ILE A 395 1.29 5.12 22.37
C ILE A 395 0.63 5.99 21.28
N LEU A 396 0.47 5.45 20.06
CA LEU A 396 -0.12 6.17 18.94
C LEU A 396 -1.58 6.57 19.21
N GLY A 397 -2.35 5.73 19.90
CA GLY A 397 -3.75 6.03 20.28
C GLY A 397 -3.93 7.17 21.28
N ARG A 398 -2.84 7.70 21.87
CA ARG A 398 -2.86 8.92 22.70
C ARG A 398 -2.60 10.18 21.88
N ALA A 399 -2.15 10.02 20.64
CA ALA A 399 -1.86 11.12 19.73
C ALA A 399 -3.13 11.60 19.02
N ASP A 400 -3.06 12.79 18.41
CA ASP A 400 -4.13 13.30 17.55
C ASP A 400 -4.08 12.62 16.17
N GLU A 401 -4.78 11.47 16.07
CA GLU A 401 -4.82 10.67 14.84
C GLU A 401 -5.73 11.32 13.78
N ALA A 402 -5.29 11.27 12.54
CA ALA A 402 -6.07 11.53 11.33
C ALA A 402 -6.56 10.21 10.70
N PRO A 403 -7.52 10.23 9.76
CA PRO A 403 -7.89 9.05 8.99
C PRO A 403 -6.67 8.41 8.31
N LEU A 404 -6.61 7.07 8.32
CA LEU A 404 -5.51 6.32 7.75
C LEU A 404 -5.83 5.87 6.32
N VAL A 405 -4.86 5.93 5.42
CA VAL A 405 -5.04 5.39 4.06
C VAL A 405 -5.18 3.87 4.11
N PRO A 406 -6.17 3.28 3.42
CA PRO A 406 -6.46 1.85 3.49
C PRO A 406 -5.29 0.91 3.17
N THR A 407 -4.31 1.35 2.37
CA THR A 407 -3.07 0.57 2.12
C THR A 407 -2.21 0.35 3.37
N PHE A 408 -2.45 1.09 4.46
CA PHE A 408 -1.74 0.93 5.74
C PHE A 408 -2.57 0.26 6.84
N LEU A 409 -3.79 -0.16 6.54
CA LEU A 409 -4.61 -0.91 7.49
C LEU A 409 -4.00 -2.29 7.75
N ALA A 410 -3.92 -2.66 9.02
CA ALA A 410 -3.58 -4.02 9.42
C ALA A 410 -4.64 -5.02 8.91
N PRO A 411 -4.33 -6.33 8.79
CA PRO A 411 -5.25 -7.32 8.23
C PRO A 411 -6.63 -7.39 8.91
N GLU A 412 -6.68 -7.12 10.22
CA GLU A 412 -7.88 -7.13 11.04
C GLU A 412 -8.63 -5.78 11.07
N GLU A 413 -8.05 -4.71 10.55
CA GLU A 413 -8.66 -3.38 10.56
C GLU A 413 -9.63 -3.17 9.40
N THR A 414 -10.65 -2.34 9.64
CA THR A 414 -11.70 -1.98 8.69
C THR A 414 -11.55 -0.54 8.21
N LEU A 415 -12.36 -0.16 7.21
CA LEU A 415 -12.42 1.21 6.68
C LEU A 415 -12.88 2.26 7.72
N GLU A 416 -13.34 1.84 8.92
CA GLU A 416 -13.63 2.76 10.02
C GLU A 416 -12.42 3.59 10.45
N ARG A 417 -11.20 3.08 10.25
CA ARG A 417 -9.98 3.84 10.51
C ARG A 417 -9.57 4.78 9.38
N ALA A 418 -10.19 4.62 8.22
CA ALA A 418 -9.81 5.33 7.00
C ALA A 418 -10.79 6.43 6.59
N GLY A 419 -12.02 6.44 7.12
CA GLY A 419 -13.04 7.41 6.77
C GLY A 419 -13.98 7.72 7.92
N THR A 420 -14.79 8.75 7.73
CA THR A 420 -15.84 9.15 8.68
C THR A 420 -17.05 8.20 8.55
N ARG A 421 -17.98 8.30 9.53
CA ARG A 421 -19.25 7.58 9.43
C ARG A 421 -20.02 7.94 8.16
N ALA A 422 -20.01 9.22 7.77
CA ALA A 422 -20.70 9.67 6.56
C ALA A 422 -20.09 9.05 5.28
N ASP A 423 -18.76 8.90 5.25
CA ASP A 423 -18.07 8.23 4.14
C ASP A 423 -18.43 6.76 4.07
N LEU A 424 -18.50 6.06 5.19
CA LEU A 424 -18.90 4.65 5.26
C LEU A 424 -20.36 4.46 4.84
N ASP A 425 -21.26 5.36 5.25
CA ASP A 425 -22.67 5.31 4.84
C ASP A 425 -22.82 5.59 3.34
N ARG A 426 -22.01 6.49 2.76
CA ARG A 426 -21.91 6.72 1.32
C ARG A 426 -21.43 5.48 0.57
N LEU A 427 -20.37 4.80 1.07
CA LEU A 427 -19.88 3.54 0.49
C LEU A 427 -20.95 2.45 0.49
N ARG A 428 -21.71 2.31 1.59
CA ARG A 428 -22.81 1.34 1.67
C ARG A 428 -23.90 1.65 0.64
N ALA A 429 -24.30 2.92 0.52
CA ALA A 429 -25.29 3.35 -0.47
C ALA A 429 -24.83 3.10 -1.92
N ILE A 430 -23.54 3.36 -2.22
CA ILE A 430 -22.96 3.03 -3.54
C ILE A 430 -23.04 1.52 -3.77
N ARG A 431 -22.61 0.71 -2.81
CA ARG A 431 -22.64 -0.75 -2.92
C ARG A 431 -24.05 -1.28 -3.10
N GLU A 432 -25.03 -0.86 -2.29
CA GLU A 432 -26.42 -1.28 -2.41
C GLU A 432 -27.00 -0.97 -3.79
N ARG A 433 -26.61 0.16 -4.39
CA ARG A 433 -27.03 0.56 -5.74
C ARG A 433 -26.43 -0.32 -6.83
N VAL A 434 -25.14 -0.67 -6.73
CA VAL A 434 -24.40 -1.34 -7.81
C VAL A 434 -24.32 -2.85 -7.64
N ASP A 435 -24.43 -3.36 -6.43
CA ASP A 435 -24.31 -4.78 -6.06
C ASP A 435 -25.43 -5.20 -5.08
N PRO A 436 -26.72 -5.07 -5.48
CA PRO A 436 -27.85 -5.39 -4.59
C PRO A 436 -27.89 -6.86 -4.18
N ASP A 437 -27.29 -7.75 -4.98
CA ASP A 437 -27.23 -9.19 -4.72
C ASP A 437 -26.01 -9.59 -3.87
N ALA A 438 -25.17 -8.60 -3.48
CA ALA A 438 -23.96 -8.79 -2.68
C ALA A 438 -23.00 -9.87 -3.24
N VAL A 439 -22.84 -9.91 -4.57
CA VAL A 439 -21.95 -10.86 -5.26
C VAL A 439 -20.47 -10.51 -5.11
N LEU A 440 -20.15 -9.24 -4.80
CA LEU A 440 -18.80 -8.83 -4.46
C LEU A 440 -18.57 -8.95 -2.95
N HIS A 441 -17.43 -9.47 -2.56
CA HIS A 441 -17.04 -9.50 -1.15
C HIS A 441 -16.90 -8.06 -0.60
N GLU A 442 -17.36 -7.83 0.63
CA GLU A 442 -17.32 -6.51 1.27
C GLU A 442 -15.92 -5.93 1.50
N GLY A 443 -14.89 -6.77 1.35
CA GLY A 443 -13.52 -6.35 1.61
C GLY A 443 -13.32 -5.92 3.04
N ARG A 444 -12.94 -4.65 3.23
CA ARG A 444 -12.73 -4.02 4.55
C ARG A 444 -13.90 -3.10 4.98
N LEU A 445 -14.98 -3.03 4.21
CA LEU A 445 -16.18 -2.28 4.59
C LEU A 445 -16.85 -2.98 5.78
N PRO A 446 -17.03 -2.31 6.94
CA PRO A 446 -17.67 -2.91 8.10
C PRO A 446 -19.15 -3.19 7.82
N ARG A 447 -19.64 -4.30 8.35
CA ARG A 447 -21.05 -4.72 8.25
C ARG A 447 -21.99 -3.78 8.98
#